data_60dda4960166ac33dd805160b38118d9
#
_entry.id   60dda4960166ac33dd805160b38118d9
#
_cell.length_a   1.000
_cell.length_b   1.000
_cell.length_c   1.000
_cell.angle_alpha   90.00
_cell.angle_beta   90.00
_cell.angle_gamma   90.00
#
_symmetry.space_group_name_H-M   'P 1'
#
loop_
_entity.id
_entity.type
_entity.pdbx_description
1 polymer ?
#
loop_
_entity_poly.entity_id
_entity_poly.type
_entity_poly.pdbx_seq_one_letter_code
_entity_poly.pdbx_strand_id
1 'polypeptide(L)'
;KVGKHTLLIDGNYFVFSRLFVLPKPKGGALLLGDDKQKSQFMRKLAIDFASEMRKLKMFVDDVVLTVDSKSWRKDLYPDAQYKGTRKQNKTVDWTAVYEVYEAFQQIVAKKGVTVHQIQGAEADDVIFGWSTMLNARGKSCIVWTGDRDLIQLVNYSNTNDAHTVWYYN
;
A
#
# COMPACT_ATOMS: atom_id res chain seq x y z
N LYS A 1 28.88 9.68 2.88
CA LYS A 1 27.60 9.97 2.22
C LYS A 1 26.61 8.88 2.59
N VAL A 2 25.69 9.16 3.49
CA VAL A 2 24.61 8.19 3.80
C VAL A 2 23.74 8.07 2.55
N GLY A 3 23.65 6.87 2.00
CA GLY A 3 22.80 6.58 0.86
C GLY A 3 21.33 6.76 1.23
N LYS A 4 20.51 7.20 0.26
CA LYS A 4 19.07 7.31 0.47
C LYS A 4 18.44 5.92 0.47
N HIS A 5 17.27 5.82 1.09
CA HIS A 5 16.50 4.58 1.21
C HIS A 5 15.56 4.38 0.02
N THR A 6 15.22 3.13 -0.26
CA THR A 6 14.06 2.82 -1.08
C THR A 6 12.83 2.77 -0.18
N LEU A 7 11.77 3.48 -0.56
CA LEU A 7 10.49 3.45 0.16
C LEU A 7 9.61 2.36 -0.43
N LEU A 8 9.22 1.41 0.41
CA LEU A 8 8.29 0.34 0.08
C LEU A 8 6.95 0.65 0.73
N ILE A 9 5.93 0.92 -0.07
CA ILE A 9 4.61 1.31 0.43
C ILE A 9 3.66 0.12 0.33
N ASP A 10 3.02 -0.23 1.45
CA ASP A 10 1.87 -1.13 1.46
C ASP A 10 0.67 -0.35 0.89
N GLY A 11 0.39 -0.58 -0.39
CA GLY A 11 -0.63 0.18 -1.13
C GLY A 11 -2.02 0.00 -0.57
N ASN A 12 -2.37 -1.22 -0.18
CA ASN A 12 -3.69 -1.50 0.39
C ASN A 12 -3.87 -0.79 1.73
N TYR A 13 -2.86 -0.82 2.59
CA TYR A 13 -2.89 -0.05 3.83
C TYR A 13 -3.07 1.45 3.55
N PHE A 14 -2.29 2.01 2.64
CA PHE A 14 -2.37 3.43 2.30
C PHE A 14 -3.78 3.82 1.85
N VAL A 15 -4.34 3.06 0.91
CA VAL A 15 -5.64 3.38 0.30
C VAL A 15 -6.79 3.14 1.28
N PHE A 16 -6.82 2.00 1.95
CA PHE A 16 -7.95 1.64 2.82
C PHE A 16 -7.97 2.45 4.11
N SER A 17 -6.82 2.82 4.66
CA SER A 17 -6.78 3.70 5.83
C SER A 17 -7.40 5.07 5.55
N ARG A 18 -7.32 5.53 4.31
CA ARG A 18 -7.90 6.81 3.90
C ARG A 18 -9.37 6.68 3.48
N LEU A 19 -9.76 5.51 3.00
CA LEU A 19 -11.16 5.21 2.71
C LEU A 19 -12.04 5.30 3.96
N PHE A 20 -11.61 4.65 5.04
CA PHE A 20 -12.43 4.52 6.24
C PHE A 20 -12.50 5.77 7.11
N VAL A 21 -11.77 6.83 6.79
CA VAL A 21 -11.90 8.15 7.44
C VAL A 21 -12.77 9.12 6.65
N LEU A 22 -13.27 8.70 5.49
CA LEU A 22 -14.20 9.53 4.72
C LEU A 22 -15.55 9.67 5.45
N PRO A 23 -16.23 10.82 5.31
CA PRO A 23 -17.57 11.00 5.86
C PRO A 23 -18.53 9.94 5.30
N LYS A 24 -19.29 9.31 6.18
CA LYS A 24 -20.29 8.33 5.77
C LYS A 24 -21.45 9.05 5.07
N PRO A 25 -21.93 8.54 3.91
CA PRO A 25 -23.07 9.13 3.25
C PRO A 25 -24.35 8.95 4.08
N LYS A 26 -25.27 9.90 3.93
CA LYS A 26 -26.56 9.88 4.62
C LYS A 26 -27.57 8.98 3.90
N GLY A 27 -28.57 8.49 4.65
CA GLY A 27 -29.72 7.81 4.05
C GLY A 27 -29.45 6.40 3.52
N GLY A 28 -28.46 5.68 4.07
CA GLY A 28 -28.17 4.31 3.67
C GLY A 28 -27.47 4.18 2.33
N ALA A 29 -27.00 5.28 1.73
CA ALA A 29 -26.21 5.24 0.51
C ALA A 29 -24.85 4.57 0.76
N LEU A 30 -24.30 3.93 -0.28
CA LEU A 30 -22.98 3.30 -0.20
C LEU A 30 -21.86 4.34 -0.18
N LEU A 31 -20.85 4.12 0.64
CA LEU A 31 -19.62 4.90 0.60
C LEU A 31 -18.99 4.75 -0.78
N LEU A 32 -18.61 5.84 -1.41
CA LEU A 32 -18.13 5.92 -2.80
C LEU A 32 -19.18 5.55 -3.85
N GLY A 33 -20.46 5.58 -3.50
CA GLY A 33 -21.55 5.28 -4.43
C GLY A 33 -21.82 6.35 -5.47
N ASP A 34 -21.25 7.56 -5.32
CA ASP A 34 -21.44 8.65 -6.29
C ASP A 34 -20.09 9.20 -6.80
N ASP A 35 -20.13 9.89 -7.93
CA ASP A 35 -18.92 10.41 -8.59
C ASP A 35 -18.23 11.50 -7.77
N LYS A 36 -18.99 12.26 -6.99
CA LYS A 36 -18.44 13.30 -6.12
C LYS A 36 -17.55 12.69 -5.04
N GLN A 37 -18.00 11.62 -4.40
CA GLN A 37 -17.21 10.91 -3.40
C GLN A 37 -15.98 10.24 -4.00
N LYS A 38 -16.09 9.66 -5.19
CA LYS A 38 -14.94 9.10 -5.91
C LYS A 38 -13.88 10.17 -6.15
N SER A 39 -14.28 11.35 -6.61
CA SER A 39 -13.36 12.47 -6.85
C SER A 39 -12.71 12.96 -5.57
N GLN A 40 -13.48 13.07 -4.49
CA GLN A 40 -12.97 13.45 -3.16
C GLN A 40 -11.93 12.44 -2.66
N PHE A 41 -12.21 11.16 -2.82
CA PHE A 41 -11.31 10.09 -2.40
C PHE A 41 -10.01 10.11 -3.20
N MET A 42 -10.09 10.22 -4.53
CA MET A 42 -8.91 10.33 -5.38
C MET A 42 -8.05 11.55 -4.98
N ARG A 43 -8.70 12.68 -4.74
CA ARG A 43 -8.01 13.90 -4.32
C ARG A 43 -7.31 13.71 -2.98
N LYS A 44 -7.96 13.06 -2.02
CA LYS A 44 -7.37 12.78 -0.72
C LYS A 44 -6.15 11.89 -0.85
N LEU A 45 -6.21 10.82 -1.65
CA LEU A 45 -5.07 9.95 -1.90
C LEU A 45 -3.90 10.73 -2.50
N ALA A 46 -4.16 11.56 -3.51
CA ALA A 46 -3.14 12.35 -4.18
C ALA A 46 -2.48 13.36 -3.24
N ILE A 47 -3.28 14.07 -2.45
CA ILE A 47 -2.78 15.08 -1.50
C ILE A 47 -1.95 14.42 -0.39
N ASP A 48 -2.47 13.36 0.21
CA ASP A 48 -1.79 12.67 1.31
C ASP A 48 -0.48 12.02 0.82
N PHE A 49 -0.52 11.40 -0.35
CA PHE A 49 0.67 10.82 -0.95
C PHE A 49 1.74 11.88 -1.21
N ALA A 50 1.38 12.99 -1.84
CA ALA A 50 2.32 14.07 -2.13
C ALA A 50 2.89 14.68 -0.84
N SER A 51 2.08 14.83 0.20
CA SER A 51 2.52 15.32 1.50
C SER A 51 3.56 14.42 2.13
N GLU A 52 3.33 13.09 2.11
CA GLU A 52 4.28 12.13 2.66
C GLU A 52 5.58 12.07 1.83
N MET A 53 5.47 12.15 0.52
CA MET A 53 6.66 12.19 -0.34
C MET A 53 7.52 13.41 -0.05
N ARG A 54 6.93 14.56 0.22
CA ARG A 54 7.68 15.76 0.61
C ARG A 54 8.40 15.57 1.95
N LYS A 55 7.75 14.94 2.93
CA LYS A 55 8.37 14.66 4.24
C LYS A 55 9.56 13.70 4.12
N LEU A 56 9.47 12.73 3.23
CA LEU A 56 10.48 11.68 3.08
C LEU A 56 11.54 12.00 2.02
N LYS A 57 11.41 13.11 1.31
CA LYS A 57 12.28 13.47 0.18
C LYS A 57 13.78 13.40 0.49
N MET A 58 14.18 13.80 1.69
CA MET A 58 15.59 13.79 2.08
C MET A 58 16.14 12.38 2.32
N PHE A 59 15.28 11.42 2.57
CA PHE A 59 15.65 10.05 2.98
C PHE A 59 15.44 9.01 1.89
N VAL A 60 14.72 9.35 0.82
CA VAL A 60 14.22 8.42 -0.18
C VAL A 60 14.67 8.84 -1.58
N ASP A 61 15.20 7.90 -2.34
CA ASP A 61 15.55 8.10 -3.75
C ASP A 61 14.73 7.23 -4.71
N ASP A 62 14.15 6.13 -4.24
CA ASP A 62 13.28 5.26 -5.01
C ASP A 62 12.01 4.93 -4.23
N VAL A 63 10.89 4.83 -4.93
CA VAL A 63 9.59 4.53 -4.33
C VAL A 63 8.94 3.36 -5.06
N VAL A 64 8.51 2.37 -4.29
CA VAL A 64 7.77 1.22 -4.79
C VAL A 64 6.42 1.15 -4.08
N LEU A 65 5.34 1.18 -4.86
CA LEU A 65 4.00 0.94 -4.37
C LEU A 65 3.67 -0.54 -4.60
N THR A 66 3.51 -1.30 -3.53
CA THR A 66 3.12 -2.70 -3.61
C THR A 66 1.61 -2.82 -3.52
N VAL A 67 1.03 -3.65 -4.37
CA VAL A 67 -0.41 -3.81 -4.51
C VAL A 67 -0.77 -5.28 -4.34
N ASP A 68 -1.80 -5.55 -3.53
CA ASP A 68 -2.33 -6.90 -3.42
C ASP A 68 -2.94 -7.33 -4.75
N SER A 69 -2.59 -8.53 -5.21
CA SER A 69 -3.39 -9.19 -6.23
C SER A 69 -4.62 -9.84 -5.60
N LYS A 70 -5.59 -10.21 -6.42
CA LYS A 70 -6.64 -11.11 -5.96
C LYS A 70 -5.96 -12.35 -5.38
N SER A 71 -6.20 -12.61 -4.10
CA SER A 71 -5.54 -13.71 -3.41
C SER A 71 -5.82 -15.03 -4.12
N TRP A 72 -4.76 -15.70 -4.58
CA TRP A 72 -4.84 -17.05 -5.14
C TRP A 72 -5.46 -18.04 -4.14
N ARG A 73 -5.35 -17.77 -2.86
CA ARG A 73 -5.97 -18.56 -1.79
C ARG A 73 -7.50 -18.54 -1.89
N LYS A 74 -8.05 -17.43 -2.37
CA LYS A 74 -9.49 -17.30 -2.62
C LYS A 74 -9.94 -18.15 -3.81
N ASP A 75 -9.07 -18.32 -4.81
CA ASP A 75 -9.33 -19.16 -5.99
C ASP A 75 -9.16 -20.65 -5.68
N LEU A 76 -8.20 -21.02 -4.82
CA LEU A 76 -7.97 -22.40 -4.39
C LEU A 76 -9.02 -22.90 -3.40
N TYR A 77 -9.58 -22.02 -2.59
CA TYR A 77 -10.53 -22.35 -1.54
C TYR A 77 -11.77 -21.45 -1.66
N PRO A 78 -12.55 -21.59 -2.75
CA PRO A 78 -13.71 -20.71 -2.95
C PRO A 78 -14.74 -20.81 -1.83
N ASP A 79 -14.82 -21.96 -1.15
CA ASP A 79 -15.71 -22.19 -0.01
C ASP A 79 -15.02 -22.04 1.33
N ALA A 80 -13.69 -22.06 1.36
CA ALA A 80 -12.93 -21.81 2.56
C ALA A 80 -12.78 -20.30 2.70
N GLN A 81 -13.31 -19.80 3.75
CA GLN A 81 -13.34 -18.38 4.04
C GLN A 81 -11.98 -17.85 4.47
N TYR A 82 -10.98 -17.88 3.57
CA TYR A 82 -9.73 -17.15 3.81
C TYR A 82 -10.08 -15.66 3.96
N LYS A 83 -9.90 -15.13 5.17
CA LYS A 83 -10.41 -13.81 5.58
C LYS A 83 -11.95 -13.67 5.44
N GLY A 84 -12.68 -14.77 5.28
CA GLY A 84 -14.13 -14.74 5.11
C GLY A 84 -14.92 -14.40 6.35
N THR A 85 -14.25 -14.40 7.51
CA THR A 85 -14.78 -13.83 8.76
C THR A 85 -14.75 -12.31 8.76
N ARG A 86 -14.03 -11.68 7.83
CA ARG A 86 -14.19 -10.26 7.54
C ARG A 86 -15.47 -10.15 6.73
N LYS A 87 -16.57 -9.86 7.42
CA LYS A 87 -17.83 -9.52 6.76
C LYS A 87 -17.53 -8.51 5.66
N GLN A 88 -17.86 -8.86 4.41
CA GLN A 88 -17.84 -7.88 3.34
C GLN A 88 -18.63 -6.69 3.85
N ASN A 89 -17.98 -5.55 3.95
CA ASN A 89 -18.65 -4.34 4.37
C ASN A 89 -19.62 -3.92 3.26
N LYS A 90 -20.88 -4.30 3.42
CA LYS A 90 -21.95 -4.01 2.45
C LYS A 90 -22.30 -2.51 2.37
N THR A 91 -21.62 -1.67 3.16
CA THR A 91 -21.84 -0.23 3.18
C THR A 91 -20.91 0.53 2.24
N VAL A 92 -20.04 -0.19 1.53
CA VAL A 92 -19.04 0.39 0.63
C VAL A 92 -19.24 -0.13 -0.79
N ASP A 93 -19.17 0.76 -1.76
CA ASP A 93 -19.11 0.40 -3.18
C ASP A 93 -17.66 -0.02 -3.52
N TRP A 94 -17.35 -1.29 -3.37
CA TRP A 94 -16.01 -1.82 -3.58
C TRP A 94 -15.54 -1.71 -5.03
N THR A 95 -16.45 -1.78 -6.00
CA THR A 95 -16.11 -1.56 -7.40
C THR A 95 -15.54 -0.17 -7.60
N ALA A 96 -16.18 0.83 -7.00
CA ALA A 96 -15.73 2.21 -7.05
C ALA A 96 -14.37 2.39 -6.34
N VAL A 97 -14.16 1.72 -5.21
CA VAL A 97 -12.88 1.76 -4.49
C VAL A 97 -11.75 1.26 -5.39
N TYR A 98 -11.93 0.12 -6.05
CA TYR A 98 -10.91 -0.44 -6.92
C TYR A 98 -10.68 0.39 -8.18
N GLU A 99 -11.71 1.02 -8.73
CA GLU A 99 -11.56 1.97 -9.84
C GLU A 99 -10.66 3.15 -9.45
N VAL A 100 -10.90 3.73 -8.29
CA VAL A 100 -10.08 4.84 -7.77
C VAL A 100 -8.66 4.37 -7.48
N TYR A 101 -8.52 3.21 -6.87
CA TYR A 101 -7.21 2.66 -6.55
C TYR A 101 -6.38 2.41 -7.81
N GLU A 102 -6.99 1.82 -8.84
CA GLU A 102 -6.32 1.59 -10.11
C GLU A 102 -5.90 2.90 -10.78
N ALA A 103 -6.79 3.89 -10.79
CA ALA A 103 -6.46 5.22 -11.33
C ALA A 103 -5.32 5.89 -10.55
N PHE A 104 -5.30 5.74 -9.23
CA PHE A 104 -4.22 6.23 -8.38
C PHE A 104 -2.88 5.57 -8.72
N GLN A 105 -2.86 4.25 -8.94
CA GLN A 105 -1.66 3.53 -9.36
C GLN A 105 -1.09 4.10 -10.65
N GLN A 106 -1.95 4.40 -11.62
CA GLN A 106 -1.51 4.98 -12.89
C GLN A 106 -0.92 6.39 -12.71
N ILE A 107 -1.53 7.18 -11.85
CA ILE A 107 -1.05 8.54 -11.55
C ILE A 107 0.37 8.50 -10.94
N VAL A 108 0.58 7.67 -9.93
CA VAL A 108 1.89 7.61 -9.27
C VAL A 108 2.95 6.96 -10.17
N ALA A 109 2.57 6.00 -11.00
CA ALA A 109 3.48 5.40 -11.97
C ALA A 109 4.02 6.45 -12.95
N LYS A 110 3.19 7.37 -13.42
CA LYS A 110 3.61 8.48 -14.29
C LYS A 110 4.57 9.44 -13.60
N LYS A 111 4.58 9.47 -12.28
CA LYS A 111 5.49 10.31 -11.48
C LYS A 111 6.79 9.60 -11.10
N GLY A 112 7.02 8.41 -11.63
CA GLY A 112 8.25 7.66 -11.40
C GLY A 112 8.19 6.64 -10.26
N VAL A 113 7.02 6.43 -9.66
CA VAL A 113 6.83 5.37 -8.65
C VAL A 113 6.72 4.03 -9.38
N THR A 114 7.48 3.03 -8.92
CA THR A 114 7.30 1.66 -9.38
C THR A 114 6.07 1.05 -8.73
N VAL A 115 5.08 0.70 -9.53
CA VAL A 115 3.90 -0.04 -9.04
C VAL A 115 4.15 -1.52 -9.26
N HIS A 116 4.13 -2.31 -8.20
CA HIS A 116 4.46 -3.72 -8.27
C HIS A 116 3.35 -4.58 -7.68
N GLN A 117 2.74 -5.39 -8.53
CA GLN A 117 1.76 -6.38 -8.18
C GLN A 117 2.20 -7.73 -8.75
N ILE A 118 2.36 -8.71 -7.88
CA ILE A 118 2.68 -10.08 -8.31
C ILE A 118 1.40 -10.89 -8.24
N GLN A 119 1.05 -11.55 -9.34
CA GLN A 119 -0.12 -12.40 -9.40
C GLN A 119 -0.03 -13.50 -8.35
N GLY A 120 -1.06 -13.62 -7.52
CA GLY A 120 -1.13 -14.62 -6.46
C GLY A 120 -0.43 -14.24 -5.16
N ALA A 121 0.20 -13.06 -5.09
CA ALA A 121 0.89 -12.59 -3.88
C ALA A 121 0.15 -11.43 -3.22
N GLU A 122 0.26 -11.33 -1.91
CA GLU A 122 -0.20 -10.16 -1.14
C GLU A 122 0.91 -9.09 -1.09
N ALA A 123 0.54 -7.84 -0.78
CA ALA A 123 1.51 -6.73 -0.74
C ALA A 123 2.63 -6.96 0.28
N ASP A 124 2.32 -7.61 1.41
CA ASP A 124 3.31 -7.95 2.42
C ASP A 124 4.36 -8.95 1.91
N ASP A 125 3.95 -9.93 1.09
CA ASP A 125 4.88 -10.86 0.44
C ASP A 125 5.81 -10.12 -0.52
N VAL A 126 5.27 -9.17 -1.28
CA VAL A 126 6.05 -8.34 -2.21
C VAL A 126 7.02 -7.46 -1.46
N ILE A 127 6.60 -6.85 -0.34
CA ILE A 127 7.46 -6.04 0.53
C ILE A 127 8.60 -6.88 1.11
N PHE A 128 8.30 -8.08 1.59
CA PHE A 128 9.30 -9.00 2.10
C PHE A 128 10.37 -9.29 1.05
N GLY A 129 9.96 -9.63 -0.17
CA GLY A 129 10.87 -9.90 -1.27
C GLY A 129 11.76 -8.71 -1.62
N TRP A 130 11.17 -7.52 -1.72
CA TRP A 130 11.91 -6.30 -2.00
C TRP A 130 12.91 -5.96 -0.89
N SER A 131 12.47 -5.99 0.36
CA SER A 131 13.33 -5.68 1.52
C SER A 131 14.53 -6.60 1.56
N THR A 132 14.32 -7.92 1.43
CA THR A 132 15.38 -8.91 1.44
C THR A 132 16.36 -8.69 0.30
N MET A 133 15.85 -8.48 -0.92
CA MET A 133 16.69 -8.25 -2.09
C MET A 133 17.53 -6.97 -1.96
N LEU A 134 16.90 -5.89 -1.53
CA LEU A 134 17.58 -4.60 -1.38
C LEU A 134 18.68 -4.67 -0.32
N ASN A 135 18.38 -5.23 0.84
CA ASN A 135 19.38 -5.39 1.91
C ASN A 135 20.55 -6.26 1.47
N ALA A 136 20.28 -7.34 0.71
CA ALA A 136 21.33 -8.19 0.16
C ALA A 136 22.26 -7.45 -0.81
N ARG A 137 21.76 -6.41 -1.46
CA ARG A 137 22.54 -5.55 -2.36
C ARG A 137 23.14 -4.32 -1.69
N GLY A 138 23.05 -4.23 -0.36
CA GLY A 138 23.59 -3.11 0.40
C GLY A 138 22.69 -1.86 0.40
N LYS A 139 21.44 -1.99 0.00
CA LYS A 139 20.47 -0.88 -0.04
C LYS A 139 19.53 -0.96 1.16
N SER A 140 19.45 0.14 1.90
CA SER A 140 18.49 0.28 2.99
C SER A 140 17.10 0.63 2.47
N CYS A 141 16.07 0.26 3.20
CA CYS A 141 14.70 0.57 2.82
C CYS A 141 13.86 1.02 4.02
N ILE A 142 12.78 1.74 3.70
CA ILE A 142 11.76 2.16 4.63
C ILE A 142 10.48 1.43 4.22
N VAL A 143 9.85 0.71 5.13
CA VAL A 143 8.56 0.04 4.89
C VAL A 143 7.45 0.88 5.51
N TRP A 144 6.58 1.41 4.67
CA TRP A 144 5.42 2.18 5.10
C TRP A 144 4.17 1.30 5.12
N THR A 145 3.77 0.90 6.32
CA THR A 145 2.63 0.01 6.53
C THR A 145 2.05 0.18 7.93
N GLY A 146 0.78 -0.18 8.08
CA GLY A 146 0.14 -0.35 9.38
C GLY A 146 0.14 -1.80 9.86
N ASP A 147 0.63 -2.74 9.06
CA ASP A 147 0.68 -4.15 9.40
C ASP A 147 1.85 -4.43 10.34
N ARG A 148 1.53 -4.78 11.58
CA ARG A 148 2.54 -5.08 12.62
C ARG A 148 3.36 -6.33 12.29
N ASP A 149 2.83 -7.24 11.48
CA ASP A 149 3.56 -8.44 11.08
C ASP A 149 4.80 -8.09 10.25
N LEU A 150 4.79 -6.95 9.55
CA LEU A 150 5.95 -6.47 8.82
C LEU A 150 7.06 -5.87 9.69
N ILE A 151 6.83 -5.69 11.00
CA ILE A 151 7.88 -5.25 11.94
C ILE A 151 9.03 -6.27 11.97
N GLN A 152 8.76 -7.53 11.74
CA GLN A 152 9.82 -8.55 11.65
C GLN A 152 10.85 -8.29 10.55
N LEU A 153 10.53 -7.43 9.58
CA LEU A 153 11.47 -7.01 8.54
C LEU A 153 12.45 -5.95 9.02
N VAL A 154 12.16 -5.28 10.15
CA VAL A 154 13.06 -4.30 10.73
C VAL A 154 14.33 -5.02 11.17
N ASN A 155 15.44 -4.71 10.51
CA ASN A 155 16.70 -5.38 10.74
C ASN A 155 17.87 -4.44 10.48
N TYR A 156 19.02 -4.85 10.98
CA TYR A 156 20.30 -4.27 10.62
C TYR A 156 21.14 -5.37 9.98
N SER A 157 21.48 -5.20 8.72
CA SER A 157 22.39 -6.10 8.06
C SER A 157 23.82 -5.84 8.55
N ASN A 158 24.45 -6.86 9.12
CA ASN A 158 25.82 -6.75 9.60
C ASN A 158 26.85 -6.83 8.47
N THR A 159 26.43 -7.23 7.28
CA THR A 159 27.37 -7.48 6.17
C THR A 159 27.55 -6.26 5.27
N ASN A 160 26.53 -5.44 5.09
CA ASN A 160 26.54 -4.33 4.12
C ASN A 160 26.06 -3.01 4.71
N ASP A 161 25.93 -2.91 6.04
CA ASP A 161 25.33 -1.76 6.73
C ASP A 161 23.93 -1.37 6.23
N ALA A 162 23.28 -2.26 5.48
CA ALA A 162 21.94 -2.05 4.99
C ALA A 162 20.92 -2.44 6.06
N HIS A 163 19.85 -1.66 6.16
CA HIS A 163 18.82 -1.89 7.16
C HIS A 163 17.44 -1.60 6.61
N THR A 164 16.43 -2.15 7.26
CA THR A 164 15.02 -1.89 6.99
C THR A 164 14.42 -1.22 8.22
N VAL A 165 13.76 -0.10 8.03
CA VAL A 165 13.05 0.62 9.10
C VAL A 165 11.55 0.62 8.82
N TRP A 166 10.76 0.72 9.87
CA TRP A 166 9.32 0.76 9.80
C TRP A 166 8.82 2.19 9.93
N TYR A 167 7.92 2.57 9.03
CA TYR A 167 7.28 3.86 9.04
C TYR A 167 5.77 3.66 9.13
N TYR A 168 5.18 4.30 10.14
CA TYR A 168 3.76 4.26 10.39
C TYR A 168 3.21 5.69 10.42
N ASN A 169 2.21 5.93 9.60
CA ASN A 169 1.55 7.22 9.57
C ASN A 169 0.09 7.06 9.14
#